data_64253267c8a236ed3090d7cfce490d6b
#
_entry.id   64253267c8a236ed3090d7cfce490d6b
#
_cell.length_a   1.000
_cell.length_b   1.000
_cell.length_c   1.000
_cell.angle_alpha   90.00
_cell.angle_beta   90.00
_cell.angle_gamma   90.00
#
_symmetry.space_group_name_H-M   'P 1'
#
loop_
_entity.id
_entity.type
_entity.pdbx_description
1 polymer ?
#
loop_
_entity_poly.entity_id
_entity_poly.type
_entity_poly.pdbx_seq_one_letter_code
_entity_poly.pdbx_strand_id
1 'polypeptide(L)'
;VMNAVWQAAGAYAPDAILEGILIQPMITGLAEVLVGFRRDAEAGAVVVLGIGGVLAEIYGDAAVRPAPVDRSGAGDMINEVRGLAPIRGYRNMPLGDLDALAEAIVCVSNLAHLKDRVVLEAEINPLCVGRDGEGVVAVDALVRLDA
;
A
#
# COMPACT_ATOMS: atom_id res chain seq x y z
N VAL A 1 -4.52 -26.41 15.06
CA VAL A 1 -4.02 -25.04 14.84
C VAL A 1 -5.07 -24.02 15.22
N MET A 2 -6.30 -24.01 14.65
CA MET A 2 -7.34 -23.01 14.92
C MET A 2 -7.72 -22.88 16.41
N ASN A 3 -7.95 -24.00 17.11
CA ASN A 3 -8.25 -23.95 18.55
C ASN A 3 -7.12 -23.33 19.39
N ALA A 4 -5.86 -23.57 19.02
CA ALA A 4 -4.73 -23.00 19.73
C ALA A 4 -4.64 -21.48 19.53
N VAL A 5 -4.92 -20.98 18.31
CA VAL A 5 -4.99 -19.52 18.04
C VAL A 5 -6.11 -18.86 18.83
N TRP A 6 -7.29 -19.49 18.86
CA TRP A 6 -8.45 -19.00 19.60
C TRP A 6 -8.17 -18.92 21.11
N GLN A 7 -7.61 -20.00 21.68
CA GLN A 7 -7.24 -20.04 23.10
C GLN A 7 -6.16 -19.01 23.45
N ALA A 8 -5.14 -18.86 22.58
CA ALA A 8 -4.09 -17.87 22.80
C ALA A 8 -4.63 -16.42 22.76
N ALA A 9 -5.52 -16.12 21.82
CA ALA A 9 -6.16 -14.79 21.72
C ALA A 9 -7.03 -14.50 22.96
N GLY A 10 -7.84 -15.47 23.42
CA GLY A 10 -8.65 -15.31 24.62
C GLY A 10 -7.83 -15.20 25.90
N ALA A 11 -6.68 -15.86 25.97
CA ALA A 11 -5.75 -15.72 27.11
C ALA A 11 -5.04 -14.36 27.13
N TYR A 12 -4.69 -13.83 25.93
CA TYR A 12 -4.04 -12.54 25.78
C TYR A 12 -4.99 -11.35 26.09
N ALA A 13 -6.23 -11.45 25.65
CA ALA A 13 -7.25 -10.43 25.83
C ALA A 13 -8.58 -11.04 26.31
N PRO A 14 -8.71 -11.33 27.65
CA PRO A 14 -9.88 -12.04 28.18
C PRO A 14 -11.21 -11.32 27.99
N ASP A 15 -11.19 -9.99 27.92
CA ASP A 15 -12.39 -9.17 27.74
C ASP A 15 -12.72 -8.88 26.27
N ALA A 16 -11.91 -9.38 25.33
CA ALA A 16 -12.16 -9.17 23.90
C ALA A 16 -13.23 -10.12 23.37
N ILE A 17 -14.13 -9.59 22.56
CA ILE A 17 -15.13 -10.38 21.82
C ILE A 17 -14.41 -10.91 20.57
N LEU A 18 -14.19 -12.23 20.52
CA LEU A 18 -13.60 -12.87 19.35
C LEU A 18 -14.70 -13.24 18.36
N GLU A 19 -14.75 -12.58 17.23
CA GLU A 19 -15.78 -12.80 16.19
C GLU A 19 -15.41 -13.94 15.23
N GLY A 20 -14.11 -14.22 15.04
CA GLY A 20 -13.65 -15.27 14.12
C GLY A 20 -12.13 -15.33 13.99
N ILE A 21 -11.69 -16.21 13.10
CA ILE A 21 -10.29 -16.35 12.68
C ILE A 21 -10.24 -16.10 11.18
N LEU A 22 -9.46 -15.10 10.77
CA LEU A 22 -9.18 -14.83 9.37
C LEU A 22 -8.07 -15.77 8.88
N ILE A 23 -8.35 -16.48 7.79
CA ILE A 23 -7.36 -17.33 7.10
C ILE A 23 -7.17 -16.77 5.70
N GLN A 24 -5.95 -16.43 5.36
CA GLN A 24 -5.60 -15.89 4.05
C GLN A 24 -4.29 -16.50 3.54
N PRO A 25 -4.06 -16.51 2.21
CA PRO A 25 -2.78 -16.95 1.65
C PRO A 25 -1.63 -16.08 2.16
N MET A 26 -0.46 -16.69 2.36
CA MET A 26 0.79 -15.95 2.57
C MET A 26 1.24 -15.38 1.23
N ILE A 27 1.17 -14.07 1.11
CA ILE A 27 1.62 -13.36 -0.10
C ILE A 27 3.09 -13.00 0.07
N THR A 28 3.87 -13.26 -0.98
CA THR A 28 5.27 -12.85 -1.09
C THR A 28 5.47 -12.12 -2.41
N GLY A 29 6.23 -11.04 -2.39
CA GLY A 29 6.58 -10.26 -3.57
C GLY A 29 8.07 -9.95 -3.65
N LEU A 30 8.49 -9.25 -4.68
CA LEU A 30 9.84 -8.72 -4.81
C LEU A 30 10.06 -7.48 -3.94
N ALA A 31 8.99 -6.74 -3.67
CA ALA A 31 8.99 -5.58 -2.79
C ALA A 31 7.63 -5.41 -2.11
N GLU A 32 7.65 -4.76 -0.97
CA GLU A 32 6.47 -4.27 -0.27
C GLU A 32 6.50 -2.74 -0.31
N VAL A 33 5.40 -2.14 -0.75
CA VAL A 33 5.26 -0.69 -0.85
C VAL A 33 4.03 -0.21 -0.08
N LEU A 34 4.07 1.05 0.32
CA LEU A 34 2.92 1.81 0.80
C LEU A 34 2.40 2.67 -0.34
N VAL A 35 1.11 2.56 -0.64
CA VAL A 35 0.41 3.48 -1.53
C VAL A 35 -0.70 4.15 -0.72
N GLY A 36 -0.57 5.46 -0.53
CA GLY A 36 -1.48 6.25 0.29
C GLY A 36 -2.16 7.37 -0.49
N PHE A 37 -3.36 7.73 -0.03
CA PHE A 37 -4.10 8.91 -0.44
C PHE A 37 -4.50 9.69 0.81
N ARG A 38 -4.37 11.01 0.76
CA ARG A 38 -4.80 11.88 1.85
C ARG A 38 -5.35 13.21 1.32
N ARG A 39 -6.38 13.73 1.98
CA ARG A 39 -6.77 15.13 1.82
C ARG A 39 -6.06 15.95 2.88
N ASP A 40 -5.05 16.67 2.45
CA ASP A 40 -4.31 17.60 3.28
C ASP A 40 -5.02 18.97 3.30
N ALA A 41 -4.98 19.64 4.45
CA ALA A 41 -5.68 20.91 4.63
C ALA A 41 -5.06 22.05 3.82
N GLU A 42 -3.75 21.98 3.54
CA GLU A 42 -3.01 23.03 2.81
C GLU A 42 -2.74 22.61 1.36
N ALA A 43 -2.30 21.38 1.14
CA ALA A 43 -1.91 20.88 -0.18
C ALA A 43 -3.08 20.31 -1.00
N GLY A 44 -4.26 20.09 -0.37
CA GLY A 44 -5.39 19.43 -1.02
C GLY A 44 -5.21 17.92 -1.08
N ALA A 45 -5.77 17.27 -2.11
CA ALA A 45 -5.65 15.84 -2.28
C ALA A 45 -4.24 15.47 -2.74
N VAL A 46 -3.59 14.53 -2.05
CA VAL A 46 -2.26 14.02 -2.40
C VAL A 46 -2.25 12.51 -2.45
N VAL A 47 -1.38 11.95 -3.30
CA VAL A 47 -1.03 10.53 -3.35
C VAL A 47 0.42 10.36 -2.91
N VAL A 48 0.69 9.29 -2.18
CA VAL A 48 1.99 8.95 -1.63
C VAL A 48 2.38 7.56 -2.10
N LEU A 49 3.62 7.39 -2.50
CA LEU A 49 4.27 6.09 -2.70
C LEU A 49 5.49 6.04 -1.79
N GLY A 50 5.63 5.02 -0.98
CA GLY A 50 6.79 4.80 -0.13
C GLY A 50 7.20 3.33 -0.09
N ILE A 51 8.37 3.07 0.52
CA ILE A 51 8.73 1.70 0.87
C ILE A 51 7.75 1.24 1.94
N GLY A 52 7.18 0.04 1.79
CA GLY A 52 6.32 -0.56 2.81
C GLY A 52 7.11 -1.22 3.94
N GLY A 53 6.38 -1.73 4.92
CA GLY A 53 6.94 -2.47 6.05
C GLY A 53 7.47 -1.58 7.17
N VAL A 54 8.06 -2.24 8.17
CA VAL A 54 8.46 -1.64 9.47
C VAL A 54 9.52 -0.52 9.33
N LEU A 55 10.26 -0.49 8.24
CA LEU A 55 11.34 0.47 8.02
C LEU A 55 10.90 1.73 7.26
N ALA A 56 9.67 1.79 6.77
CA ALA A 56 9.15 2.91 6.00
C ALA A 56 9.28 4.26 6.73
N GLU A 57 8.93 4.27 8.02
CA GLU A 57 8.97 5.45 8.87
C GLU A 57 10.40 5.93 9.16
N ILE A 58 11.37 4.99 9.17
CA ILE A 58 12.77 5.29 9.52
C ILE A 58 13.50 5.94 8.35
N TYR A 59 13.25 5.47 7.13
CA TYR A 59 14.00 5.92 5.95
C TYR A 59 13.42 7.18 5.30
N GLY A 60 12.12 7.46 5.49
CA GLY A 60 11.45 8.62 4.87
C GLY A 60 11.56 8.64 3.34
N ASP A 61 11.77 7.46 2.71
CA ASP A 61 11.95 7.31 1.27
C ASP A 61 10.59 7.17 0.60
N ALA A 62 10.00 8.31 0.30
CA ALA A 62 8.68 8.41 -0.27
C ALA A 62 8.60 9.53 -1.32
N ALA A 63 7.75 9.31 -2.32
CA ALA A 63 7.35 10.30 -3.30
C ALA A 63 5.91 10.75 -3.01
N VAL A 64 5.66 12.07 -3.09
CA VAL A 64 4.34 12.68 -2.87
C VAL A 64 3.97 13.53 -4.08
N ARG A 65 2.72 13.41 -4.55
CA ARG A 65 2.19 14.22 -5.65
C ARG A 65 0.78 14.70 -5.36
N PRO A 66 0.38 15.86 -5.89
CA PRO A 66 -1.04 16.24 -5.95
C PRO A 66 -1.84 15.15 -6.68
N ALA A 67 -3.01 14.78 -6.14
CA ALA A 67 -3.89 13.78 -6.73
C ALA A 67 -5.02 14.45 -7.55
N PRO A 68 -5.42 13.87 -8.69
CA PRO A 68 -4.94 12.59 -9.23
C PRO A 68 -3.64 12.72 -10.02
N VAL A 69 -2.91 11.61 -10.14
CA VAL A 69 -1.78 11.46 -11.05
C VAL A 69 -2.17 10.62 -12.25
N ASP A 70 -1.49 10.84 -13.38
CA ASP A 70 -1.54 9.96 -14.54
C ASP A 70 -0.46 8.87 -14.47
N ARG A 71 -0.42 7.98 -15.48
CA ARG A 71 0.55 6.89 -15.54
C ARG A 71 2.00 7.39 -15.60
N SER A 72 2.25 8.53 -16.25
CA SER A 72 3.60 9.13 -16.29
C SER A 72 4.02 9.60 -14.91
N GLY A 73 3.14 10.35 -14.22
CA GLY A 73 3.40 10.82 -12.85
C GLY A 73 3.61 9.67 -11.86
N ALA A 74 2.84 8.57 -11.99
CA ALA A 74 3.06 7.36 -11.19
C ALA A 74 4.42 6.71 -11.48
N GLY A 75 4.85 6.66 -12.73
CA GLY A 75 6.18 6.19 -13.13
C GLY A 75 7.30 7.04 -12.54
N ASP A 76 7.14 8.37 -12.52
CA ASP A 76 8.10 9.29 -11.90
C ASP A 76 8.20 9.05 -10.38
N MET A 77 7.07 8.82 -9.70
CA MET A 77 7.07 8.46 -8.27
C MET A 77 7.83 7.16 -8.01
N ILE A 78 7.61 6.13 -8.82
CA ILE A 78 8.32 4.85 -8.72
C ILE A 78 9.84 5.04 -8.90
N ASN A 79 10.24 5.93 -9.81
CA ASN A 79 11.66 6.22 -10.06
C ASN A 79 12.31 7.03 -8.93
N GLU A 80 11.56 7.89 -8.26
CA GLU A 80 12.03 8.74 -7.17
C GLU A 80 12.33 7.94 -5.90
N VAL A 81 11.50 6.93 -5.56
CA VAL A 81 11.67 6.09 -4.38
C VAL A 81 12.91 5.19 -4.55
N ARG A 82 13.96 5.46 -3.79
CA ARG A 82 15.27 4.80 -3.93
C ARG A 82 15.22 3.33 -3.54
N GLY A 83 14.47 2.99 -2.52
CA GLY A 83 14.28 1.61 -2.04
C GLY A 83 13.64 0.68 -3.08
N LEU A 84 13.03 1.23 -4.14
CA LEU A 84 12.49 0.45 -5.25
C LEU A 84 13.54 0.16 -6.36
N ALA A 85 14.79 0.63 -6.21
CA ALA A 85 15.84 0.32 -7.17
C ALA A 85 16.01 -1.19 -7.46
N PRO A 86 15.93 -2.11 -6.46
CA PRO A 86 16.03 -3.55 -6.72
C PRO A 86 15.03 -4.05 -7.76
N ILE A 87 13.75 -3.65 -7.64
CA ILE A 87 12.70 -4.11 -8.55
C ILE A 87 12.69 -3.40 -9.91
N ARG A 88 13.53 -2.38 -10.08
CA ARG A 88 13.80 -1.74 -11.38
C ARG A 88 14.97 -2.40 -12.14
N GLY A 89 15.40 -3.59 -11.71
CA GLY A 89 16.48 -4.34 -12.37
C GLY A 89 17.89 -3.95 -11.97
N TYR A 90 18.06 -3.29 -10.81
CA TYR A 90 19.40 -2.95 -10.32
C TYR A 90 20.28 -4.20 -10.17
N ARG A 91 21.48 -4.18 -10.76
CA ARG A 91 22.46 -5.29 -10.74
C ARG A 91 21.88 -6.65 -11.17
N ASN A 92 21.05 -6.66 -12.22
CA ASN A 92 20.38 -7.85 -12.73
C ASN A 92 19.41 -8.53 -11.74
N MET A 93 18.91 -7.81 -10.75
CA MET A 93 17.81 -8.30 -9.92
C MET A 93 16.54 -8.46 -10.76
N PRO A 94 15.62 -9.36 -10.37
CA PRO A 94 14.36 -9.53 -11.09
C PRO A 94 13.60 -8.21 -11.19
N LEU A 95 13.00 -7.97 -12.37
CA LEU A 95 12.09 -6.84 -12.56
C LEU A 95 10.78 -7.10 -11.80
N GLY A 96 10.30 -6.09 -11.10
CA GLY A 96 8.95 -6.05 -10.55
C GLY A 96 7.94 -5.62 -11.59
N ASP A 97 6.66 -5.89 -11.35
CA ASP A 97 5.58 -5.42 -12.20
C ASP A 97 5.31 -3.93 -11.95
N LEU A 98 6.18 -3.09 -12.54
CA LEU A 98 6.11 -1.64 -12.38
C LEU A 98 4.89 -1.04 -13.07
N ASP A 99 4.39 -1.70 -14.10
CA ASP A 99 3.18 -1.30 -14.82
C ASP A 99 1.95 -1.47 -13.93
N ALA A 100 1.81 -2.62 -13.28
CA ALA A 100 0.74 -2.88 -12.33
C ALA A 100 0.85 -1.97 -11.08
N LEU A 101 2.08 -1.68 -10.62
CA LEU A 101 2.30 -0.73 -9.53
C LEU A 101 1.86 0.68 -9.92
N ALA A 102 2.23 1.15 -11.13
CA ALA A 102 1.81 2.46 -11.62
C ALA A 102 0.29 2.57 -11.74
N GLU A 103 -0.38 1.50 -12.21
CA GLU A 103 -1.83 1.45 -12.28
C GLU A 103 -2.49 1.52 -10.90
N ALA A 104 -1.94 0.81 -9.90
CA ALA A 104 -2.43 0.89 -8.52
C ALA A 104 -2.30 2.30 -7.95
N ILE A 105 -1.19 3.00 -8.20
CA ILE A 105 -0.99 4.39 -7.76
C ILE A 105 -2.04 5.30 -8.41
N VAL A 106 -2.25 5.17 -9.74
CA VAL A 106 -3.29 5.95 -10.46
C VAL A 106 -4.67 5.67 -9.87
N CYS A 107 -5.03 4.40 -9.64
CA CYS A 107 -6.32 4.02 -9.04
C CYS A 107 -6.52 4.67 -7.67
N VAL A 108 -5.53 4.59 -6.78
CA VAL A 108 -5.60 5.21 -5.44
C VAL A 108 -5.68 6.73 -5.55
N SER A 109 -4.94 7.36 -6.46
CA SER A 109 -4.97 8.81 -6.65
C SER A 109 -6.34 9.31 -7.13
N ASN A 110 -7.09 8.48 -7.88
CA ASN A 110 -8.44 8.80 -8.37
C ASN A 110 -9.50 8.87 -7.26
N LEU A 111 -9.19 8.47 -6.02
CA LEU A 111 -10.04 8.73 -4.85
C LEU A 111 -10.33 10.23 -4.66
N ALA A 112 -9.48 11.10 -5.22
CA ALA A 112 -9.71 12.54 -5.28
C ALA A 112 -11.03 12.93 -5.98
N HIS A 113 -11.48 12.12 -6.94
CA HIS A 113 -12.64 12.37 -7.78
C HIS A 113 -13.95 11.74 -7.26
N LEU A 114 -13.90 10.96 -6.18
CA LEU A 114 -15.12 10.38 -5.61
C LEU A 114 -16.03 11.51 -5.08
N LYS A 115 -17.27 11.55 -5.59
CA LYS A 115 -18.26 12.60 -5.29
C LYS A 115 -19.28 12.16 -4.25
N ASP A 116 -19.61 10.87 -4.25
CA ASP A 116 -20.67 10.34 -3.39
C ASP A 116 -20.24 10.14 -1.94
N ARG A 117 -18.96 9.96 -1.72
CA ARG A 117 -18.33 9.87 -0.39
C ARG A 117 -16.97 10.54 -0.42
N VAL A 118 -16.71 11.42 0.53
CA VAL A 118 -15.40 12.06 0.63
C VAL A 118 -14.46 11.12 1.37
N VAL A 119 -13.46 10.62 0.64
CA VAL A 119 -12.35 9.88 1.26
C VAL A 119 -11.38 10.91 1.84
N LEU A 120 -11.18 10.87 3.15
CA LEU A 120 -10.20 11.71 3.83
C LEU A 120 -8.80 11.12 3.75
N GLU A 121 -8.72 9.80 3.90
CA GLU A 121 -7.47 9.05 3.90
C GLU A 121 -7.73 7.62 3.42
N ALA A 122 -6.81 7.10 2.63
CA ALA A 122 -6.77 5.69 2.25
C ALA A 122 -5.32 5.26 2.18
N GLU A 123 -5.03 4.05 2.65
CA GLU A 123 -3.69 3.49 2.66
C GLU A 123 -3.75 2.00 2.33
N ILE A 124 -2.86 1.55 1.49
CA ILE A 124 -2.56 0.14 1.26
C ILE A 124 -1.14 -0.10 1.77
N ASN A 125 -0.99 -0.90 2.83
CA ASN A 125 0.31 -1.17 3.44
C ASN A 125 0.32 -2.54 4.16
N PRO A 126 0.98 -3.55 3.56
CA PRO A 126 1.74 -3.47 2.32
C PRO A 126 0.92 -3.74 1.06
N LEU A 127 1.31 -3.11 -0.04
CA LEU A 127 1.04 -3.56 -1.39
C LEU A 127 2.25 -4.36 -1.87
N CYS A 128 2.08 -5.67 -2.05
CA CYS A 128 3.16 -6.56 -2.52
C CYS A 128 3.29 -6.47 -4.04
N VAL A 129 4.51 -6.21 -4.53
CA VAL A 129 4.82 -6.15 -5.97
C VAL A 129 5.40 -7.48 -6.41
N GLY A 130 4.73 -8.17 -7.33
CA GLY A 130 5.17 -9.41 -7.95
C GLY A 130 6.28 -9.16 -9.00
N ARG A 131 6.69 -10.23 -9.69
CA ARG A 131 7.57 -10.11 -10.86
C ARG A 131 6.81 -9.46 -12.01
N ASP A 132 7.54 -8.98 -13.00
CA ASP A 132 6.97 -8.47 -14.25
C ASP A 132 5.92 -9.44 -14.82
N GLY A 133 4.68 -8.95 -15.03
CA GLY A 133 3.52 -9.71 -15.45
C GLY A 133 2.77 -10.48 -14.33
N GLU A 134 3.23 -10.48 -13.07
CA GLU A 134 2.55 -11.15 -11.95
C GLU A 134 1.58 -10.22 -11.20
N GLY A 135 1.65 -8.92 -11.45
CA GLY A 135 0.78 -7.93 -10.82
C GLY A 135 1.21 -7.47 -9.44
N VAL A 136 0.28 -6.82 -8.75
CA VAL A 136 0.43 -6.37 -7.36
C VAL A 136 -0.72 -6.91 -6.52
N VAL A 137 -0.48 -7.14 -5.22
CA VAL A 137 -1.49 -7.66 -4.27
C VAL A 137 -1.54 -6.77 -3.04
N ALA A 138 -2.71 -6.17 -2.77
CA ALA A 138 -2.98 -5.48 -1.52
C ALA A 138 -3.18 -6.52 -0.40
N VAL A 139 -2.36 -6.44 0.64
CA VAL A 139 -2.43 -7.36 1.80
C VAL A 139 -3.25 -6.75 2.92
N ASP A 140 -3.07 -5.47 3.17
CA ASP A 140 -3.85 -4.71 4.14
C ASP A 140 -4.20 -3.34 3.59
N ALA A 141 -5.37 -2.83 3.97
CA ALA A 141 -5.84 -1.53 3.54
C ALA A 141 -6.71 -0.87 4.62
N LEU A 142 -6.57 0.44 4.74
CA LEU A 142 -7.37 1.28 5.62
C LEU A 142 -8.00 2.40 4.80
N VAL A 143 -9.27 2.71 5.07
CA VAL A 143 -9.96 3.85 4.46
C VAL A 143 -10.69 4.63 5.55
N ARG A 144 -10.51 5.95 5.57
CA ARG A 144 -11.24 6.87 6.44
C ARG A 144 -12.11 7.80 5.59
N LEU A 145 -13.39 7.77 5.87
CA LEU A 145 -14.39 8.60 5.20
C LEU A 145 -14.73 9.82 6.05
N ASP A 146 -15.21 10.87 5.40
CA ASP A 146 -15.90 11.96 6.07
C ASP A 146 -17.25 11.45 6.62
N ALA A 147 -17.62 11.89 7.82
CA ALA A 147 -18.80 11.39 8.57
C ALA A 147 -20.10 12.02 8.05
#